data_491b1dbbecca8843ceb9dca530ae3a1a
#
_entry.id   491b1dbbecca8843ceb9dca530ae3a1a
#
_cell.length_a   1.000
_cell.length_b   1.000
_cell.length_c   1.000
_cell.angle_alpha   90.00
_cell.angle_beta   90.00
_cell.angle_gamma   90.00
#
_symmetry.space_group_name_H-M   'P 1'
#
loop_
_entity.id
_entity.type
_entity.pdbx_description
1 polymer ?
#
loop_
_entity_poly.entity_id
_entity_poly.type
_entity_poly.pdbx_seq_one_letter_code
_entity_poly.pdbx_strand_id
1 'polypeptide(L)'
;MHFYIGTLLAIALFKINKLIYYHYEVSHCSGKGDKMKTFNIASIPGDGIGKETVSAGRQVLNTVCDVHDGLRMEYLDLDWSCEYYLKNGRMMPEDGLEVLRSCDAIFLGAVGFPGVPDHVSLWGLLLPIRRTFRQYINLRPVKLLPGVITPLANRKPEDIDFLVVRENNEGEYSNMGGRLYQGTDQEIVVQNTVFTRYGVERVIRYAFDLAVKTGRQQVTSATKSNGINFTMPFWDEVFAEVGKTYPAITRNQYHIDALCARFVTHPQDFDVVVGSNLFGDILTDLGPAIAGSIGIAPSANIDPTKEYPSMFEPVHGSAPDIAGKGIANPMGQIWCGAMMLDHLGFADCGELVMQALTETLAAGMTTADVGGRSNTREVTEAVCSRIRMLAGTVA
;
A
#
# COMPACT_ATOMS: atom_id res chain seq x y z
N MET A 1 -40.62 -25.16 -4.73
CA MET A 1 -40.86 -23.92 -3.96
C MET A 1 -40.18 -23.89 -2.57
N HIS A 2 -39.80 -25.03 -1.99
CA HIS A 2 -39.15 -25.09 -0.66
C HIS A 2 -37.63 -24.90 -0.68
N PHE A 3 -36.95 -25.07 -1.82
CA PHE A 3 -35.47 -24.88 -1.92
C PHE A 3 -35.04 -23.41 -2.07
N TYR A 4 -35.90 -22.53 -2.55
CA TYR A 4 -35.55 -21.11 -2.74
C TYR A 4 -35.65 -20.26 -1.47
N ILE A 5 -36.48 -20.67 -0.49
CA ILE A 5 -36.67 -19.94 0.77
C ILE A 5 -35.51 -20.16 1.73
N GLY A 6 -34.87 -21.34 1.72
CA GLY A 6 -33.72 -21.66 2.56
C GLY A 6 -32.46 -20.85 2.18
N THR A 7 -32.25 -20.63 0.89
CA THR A 7 -31.08 -19.88 0.40
C THR A 7 -31.19 -18.38 0.67
N LEU A 8 -32.38 -17.81 0.55
CA LEU A 8 -32.66 -16.42 0.87
C LEU A 8 -32.55 -16.13 2.39
N LEU A 9 -32.99 -17.06 3.24
CA LEU A 9 -32.82 -16.95 4.69
C LEU A 9 -31.35 -17.04 5.13
N ALA A 10 -30.57 -17.92 4.50
CA ALA A 10 -29.14 -18.06 4.78
C ALA A 10 -28.34 -16.81 4.38
N ILE A 11 -28.67 -16.18 3.22
CA ILE A 11 -28.05 -14.94 2.76
C ILE A 11 -28.47 -13.75 3.65
N ALA A 12 -29.73 -13.71 4.09
CA ALA A 12 -30.20 -12.69 5.02
C ALA A 12 -29.57 -12.81 6.41
N LEU A 13 -29.44 -14.04 6.95
CA LEU A 13 -28.76 -14.32 8.21
C LEU A 13 -27.26 -14.02 8.14
N PHE A 14 -26.62 -14.28 6.99
CA PHE A 14 -25.20 -13.94 6.78
C PHE A 14 -24.96 -12.43 6.70
N LYS A 15 -25.88 -11.69 6.06
CA LYS A 15 -25.83 -10.21 6.03
C LYS A 15 -26.17 -9.59 7.41
N ILE A 16 -27.11 -10.17 8.14
CA ILE A 16 -27.46 -9.71 9.50
C ILE A 16 -26.34 -10.04 10.50
N ASN A 17 -25.71 -11.21 10.42
CA ASN A 17 -24.53 -11.52 11.24
C ASN A 17 -23.33 -10.63 10.91
N LYS A 18 -23.12 -10.27 9.61
CA LYS A 18 -22.08 -9.33 9.22
C LYS A 18 -22.37 -7.91 9.73
N LEU A 19 -23.62 -7.46 9.76
CA LEU A 19 -24.05 -6.20 10.36
C LEU A 19 -23.99 -6.22 11.91
N ILE A 20 -24.30 -7.35 12.54
CA ILE A 20 -24.21 -7.52 14.00
C ILE A 20 -22.75 -7.64 14.44
N TYR A 21 -21.88 -8.32 13.67
CA TYR A 21 -20.43 -8.32 13.90
C TYR A 21 -19.83 -6.92 13.72
N TYR A 22 -20.26 -6.19 12.70
CA TYR A 22 -19.87 -4.79 12.48
C TYR A 22 -20.32 -3.85 13.61
N HIS A 23 -21.49 -4.11 14.23
CA HIS A 23 -22.00 -3.31 15.37
C HIS A 23 -21.40 -3.76 16.72
N TYR A 24 -20.90 -5.00 16.85
CA TYR A 24 -20.37 -5.51 18.12
C TYR A 24 -18.89 -5.20 18.31
N GLU A 25 -18.10 -5.03 17.25
CA GLU A 25 -16.69 -4.62 17.36
C GLU A 25 -16.50 -3.11 17.49
N VAL A 26 -17.41 -2.30 16.94
CA VAL A 26 -17.36 -0.83 17.07
C VAL A 26 -17.72 -0.36 18.51
N SER A 27 -18.31 -1.22 19.33
CA SER A 27 -18.73 -0.85 20.70
C SER A 27 -17.61 -0.95 21.76
N HIS A 28 -16.35 -1.17 21.39
CA HIS A 28 -15.24 -1.31 22.33
C HIS A 28 -14.09 -0.30 22.12
N CYS A 29 -14.34 0.85 21.48
CA CYS A 29 -13.39 1.98 21.50
C CYS A 29 -13.30 2.71 22.86
N SER A 30 -13.89 2.17 23.91
CA SER A 30 -13.75 2.69 25.29
C SER A 30 -13.04 1.68 26.19
N GLY A 31 -11.79 1.33 25.87
CA GLY A 31 -10.90 0.63 26.78
C GLY A 31 -10.47 1.55 27.91
N LYS A 32 -11.30 1.69 28.95
CA LYS A 32 -10.87 2.27 30.22
C LYS A 32 -9.80 1.36 30.82
N GLY A 33 -8.52 1.72 30.66
CA GLY A 33 -7.44 1.12 31.41
C GLY A 33 -6.17 0.72 30.68
N ASP A 34 -6.09 0.77 29.35
CA ASP A 34 -4.83 0.53 28.66
C ASP A 34 -3.88 1.73 28.81
N LYS A 35 -2.60 1.44 29.16
CA LYS A 35 -1.57 2.49 29.21
C LYS A 35 -1.44 3.13 27.83
N MET A 36 -1.43 4.46 27.79
CA MET A 36 -1.13 5.23 26.59
C MET A 36 0.15 4.68 25.94
N LYS A 37 0.05 4.31 24.67
CA LYS A 37 1.15 3.77 23.89
C LYS A 37 1.69 4.86 22.96
N THR A 38 2.95 5.17 23.09
CA THR A 38 3.64 6.17 22.27
C THR A 38 4.49 5.46 21.23
N PHE A 39 4.37 5.89 19.98
CA PHE A 39 5.17 5.40 18.85
C PHE A 39 6.06 6.50 18.28
N ASN A 40 7.31 6.15 18.01
CA ASN A 40 8.29 7.01 17.36
C ASN A 40 8.23 6.76 15.84
N ILE A 41 7.79 7.75 15.09
CA ILE A 41 7.60 7.66 13.65
C ILE A 41 8.68 8.47 12.93
N ALA A 42 9.51 7.81 12.11
CA ALA A 42 10.41 8.52 11.20
C ALA A 42 9.58 9.17 10.08
N SER A 43 9.57 10.50 10.04
CA SER A 43 8.84 11.28 9.04
C SER A 43 9.81 11.76 7.98
N ILE A 44 9.69 11.24 6.75
CA ILE A 44 10.54 11.58 5.61
C ILE A 44 9.66 12.17 4.50
N PRO A 45 9.45 13.50 4.46
CA PRO A 45 8.64 14.12 3.42
C PRO A 45 9.16 13.87 2.01
N GLY A 46 10.49 13.79 1.85
CA GLY A 46 11.14 13.62 0.56
C GLY A 46 11.04 14.85 -0.33
N ASP A 47 10.68 14.66 -1.60
CA ASP A 47 10.68 15.68 -2.64
C ASP A 47 9.27 16.11 -3.06
N GLY A 48 9.19 17.24 -3.72
CA GLY A 48 7.99 17.70 -4.43
C GLY A 48 6.74 17.74 -3.55
N ILE A 49 5.66 17.11 -4.04
CA ILE A 49 4.37 17.03 -3.32
C ILE A 49 4.44 16.21 -2.02
N GLY A 50 5.47 15.39 -1.83
CA GLY A 50 5.65 14.64 -0.59
C GLY A 50 5.67 15.52 0.66
N LYS A 51 6.17 16.75 0.56
CA LYS A 51 6.16 17.73 1.64
C LYS A 51 4.73 18.13 2.05
N GLU A 52 3.84 18.27 1.08
CA GLU A 52 2.44 18.62 1.31
C GLU A 52 1.63 17.42 1.80
N THR A 53 1.81 16.25 1.17
CA THR A 53 1.04 15.05 1.47
C THR A 53 1.41 14.45 2.82
N VAL A 54 2.68 14.43 3.22
CA VAL A 54 3.11 14.00 4.55
C VAL A 54 2.57 14.93 5.64
N SER A 55 2.59 16.24 5.42
CA SER A 55 1.99 17.21 6.34
C SER A 55 0.50 16.91 6.54
N ALA A 56 -0.23 16.65 5.46
CA ALA A 56 -1.65 16.28 5.48
C ALA A 56 -1.88 14.95 6.23
N GLY A 57 -1.12 13.91 5.92
CA GLY A 57 -1.20 12.61 6.60
C GLY A 57 -0.93 12.72 8.10
N ARG A 58 0.10 13.47 8.51
CA ARG A 58 0.41 13.74 9.93
C ARG A 58 -0.72 14.49 10.65
N GLN A 59 -1.35 15.46 9.99
CA GLN A 59 -2.49 16.18 10.56
C GLN A 59 -3.65 15.24 10.84
N VAL A 60 -3.93 14.30 9.95
CA VAL A 60 -4.96 13.27 10.15
C VAL A 60 -4.57 12.32 11.29
N LEU A 61 -3.35 11.81 11.32
CA LEU A 61 -2.84 10.94 12.38
C LEU A 61 -2.89 11.61 13.75
N ASN A 62 -2.51 12.88 13.83
CA ASN A 62 -2.62 13.66 15.07
C ASN A 62 -4.08 13.80 15.51
N THR A 63 -5.01 14.02 14.57
CA THR A 63 -6.45 14.08 14.87
C THR A 63 -6.95 12.75 15.43
N VAL A 64 -6.45 11.61 14.95
CA VAL A 64 -6.75 10.29 15.54
C VAL A 64 -6.22 10.20 16.96
N CYS A 65 -4.99 10.65 17.22
CA CYS A 65 -4.41 10.68 18.57
C CYS A 65 -5.21 11.60 19.52
N ASP A 66 -5.78 12.70 19.00
CA ASP A 66 -6.60 13.63 19.80
C ASP A 66 -7.93 13.01 20.28
N VAL A 67 -8.47 12.04 19.52
CA VAL A 67 -9.76 11.39 19.82
C VAL A 67 -9.61 9.98 20.41
N HIS A 68 -8.39 9.48 20.55
CA HIS A 68 -8.10 8.13 21.06
C HIS A 68 -7.11 8.17 22.22
N ASP A 69 -7.60 8.02 23.46
CA ASP A 69 -6.82 8.17 24.71
C ASP A 69 -5.62 7.20 24.85
N GLY A 70 -5.62 6.09 24.11
CA GLY A 70 -4.59 5.04 24.21
C GLY A 70 -3.43 5.19 23.23
N LEU A 71 -3.44 6.20 22.33
CA LEU A 71 -2.49 6.35 21.23
C LEU A 71 -1.80 7.71 21.24
N ARG A 72 -0.46 7.70 21.09
CA ARG A 72 0.34 8.90 20.85
C ARG A 72 1.40 8.62 19.79
N MET A 73 1.67 9.60 18.93
CA MET A 73 2.74 9.55 17.94
C MET A 73 3.72 10.71 18.16
N GLU A 74 5.01 10.39 18.19
CA GLU A 74 6.12 11.34 18.16
C GLU A 74 6.85 11.21 16.84
N TYR A 75 7.19 12.35 16.21
CA TYR A 75 7.77 12.34 14.87
C TYR A 75 9.23 12.76 14.93
N LEU A 76 10.08 11.91 14.34
CA LEU A 76 11.45 12.26 14.01
C LEU A 76 11.48 12.79 12.57
N ASP A 77 11.63 14.09 12.42
CA ASP A 77 11.65 14.75 11.11
C ASP A 77 13.01 14.59 10.43
N LEU A 78 13.03 13.99 9.24
CA LEU A 78 14.23 13.69 8.45
C LEU A 78 14.08 14.33 7.06
N ASP A 79 15.04 15.16 6.67
CA ASP A 79 15.05 15.93 5.42
C ASP A 79 15.65 15.16 4.23
N TRP A 80 15.67 13.82 4.32
CA TRP A 80 16.27 12.93 3.32
C TRP A 80 15.50 12.94 2.01
N SER A 81 16.19 13.31 0.93
CA SER A 81 15.55 13.63 -0.35
C SER A 81 16.58 13.77 -1.46
N CYS A 82 16.14 13.97 -2.69
CA CYS A 82 17.01 14.39 -3.78
C CYS A 82 17.63 15.78 -3.53
N GLU A 83 16.89 16.68 -2.87
CA GLU A 83 17.45 17.98 -2.47
C GLU A 83 18.59 17.82 -1.43
N TYR A 84 18.44 16.85 -0.52
CA TYR A 84 19.52 16.48 0.40
C TYR A 84 20.74 15.91 -0.35
N TYR A 85 20.48 15.04 -1.36
CA TYR A 85 21.53 14.48 -2.21
C TYR A 85 22.33 15.57 -2.94
N LEU A 86 21.67 16.57 -3.51
CA LEU A 86 22.34 17.66 -4.20
C LEU A 86 23.28 18.48 -3.29
N LYS A 87 22.98 18.54 -2.00
CA LYS A 87 23.82 19.24 -1.01
C LYS A 87 24.93 18.37 -0.43
N ASN A 88 24.67 17.07 -0.22
CA ASN A 88 25.52 16.20 0.58
C ASN A 88 26.15 15.05 -0.22
N GLY A 89 25.79 14.86 -1.50
CA GLY A 89 26.27 13.77 -2.35
C GLY A 89 25.74 12.38 -1.99
N ARG A 90 24.74 12.33 -1.09
CA ARG A 90 24.07 11.08 -0.65
C ARG A 90 22.60 11.36 -0.31
N MET A 91 21.73 10.36 -0.41
CA MET A 91 20.30 10.50 -0.18
C MET A 91 19.90 10.55 1.31
N MET A 92 20.75 10.00 2.19
CA MET A 92 20.64 10.01 3.66
C MET A 92 22.03 9.99 4.29
N PRO A 93 22.22 10.32 5.60
CA PRO A 93 23.47 10.18 6.31
C PRO A 93 23.99 8.73 6.33
N GLU A 94 25.29 8.54 6.65
CA GLU A 94 25.89 7.21 6.74
C GLU A 94 25.25 6.33 7.82
N ASP A 95 24.86 6.93 8.93
CA ASP A 95 24.17 6.31 10.06
C ASP A 95 22.65 6.29 9.90
N GLY A 96 22.12 6.72 8.74
CA GLY A 96 20.68 6.88 8.51
C GLY A 96 19.87 5.61 8.78
N LEU A 97 20.38 4.43 8.44
CA LEU A 97 19.70 3.16 8.74
C LEU A 97 19.67 2.86 10.24
N GLU A 98 20.69 3.24 11.00
CA GLU A 98 20.68 3.07 12.46
C GLU A 98 19.69 4.05 13.12
N VAL A 99 19.59 5.27 12.61
CA VAL A 99 18.57 6.23 13.05
C VAL A 99 17.16 5.66 12.85
N LEU A 100 16.86 5.13 11.65
CA LEU A 100 15.57 4.53 11.37
C LEU A 100 15.26 3.29 12.20
N ARG A 101 16.28 2.50 12.56
CA ARG A 101 16.12 1.30 13.39
C ARG A 101 15.52 1.59 14.76
N SER A 102 15.71 2.79 15.27
CA SER A 102 15.18 3.22 16.57
C SER A 102 13.70 3.63 16.52
N CYS A 103 13.10 3.71 15.33
CA CYS A 103 11.71 4.09 15.14
C CYS A 103 10.80 2.86 15.04
N ASP A 104 9.52 3.04 15.39
CA ASP A 104 8.50 1.99 15.30
C ASP A 104 7.96 1.83 13.87
N ALA A 105 7.95 2.92 13.09
CA ALA A 105 7.56 2.92 11.69
C ALA A 105 8.18 4.09 10.93
N ILE A 106 8.18 3.99 9.60
CA ILE A 106 8.66 5.03 8.68
C ILE A 106 7.46 5.53 7.86
N PHE A 107 7.22 6.83 7.90
CA PHE A 107 6.19 7.51 7.13
C PHE A 107 6.86 8.39 6.08
N LEU A 108 6.88 7.90 4.84
CA LEU A 108 7.61 8.50 3.73
C LEU A 108 6.62 9.12 2.73
N GLY A 109 6.98 10.28 2.20
CA GLY A 109 6.21 10.96 1.17
C GLY A 109 6.59 10.46 -0.23
N ALA A 110 7.22 11.31 -1.01
CA ALA A 110 7.61 10.99 -2.37
C ALA A 110 9.09 11.29 -2.60
N VAL A 111 9.72 10.56 -3.51
CA VAL A 111 11.13 10.74 -3.84
C VAL A 111 11.29 10.88 -5.34
N GLY A 112 12.11 11.85 -5.76
CA GLY A 112 12.41 12.14 -7.14
C GLY A 112 12.48 13.64 -7.40
N PHE A 113 13.50 14.08 -8.12
CA PHE A 113 13.73 15.50 -8.40
C PHE A 113 14.36 15.68 -9.79
N PRO A 114 13.90 16.64 -10.59
CA PRO A 114 14.51 16.96 -11.89
C PRO A 114 16.02 17.22 -11.73
N GLY A 115 16.83 16.52 -12.51
CA GLY A 115 18.29 16.63 -12.44
C GLY A 115 18.98 15.62 -11.51
N VAL A 116 18.25 14.83 -10.74
CA VAL A 116 18.77 13.65 -10.02
C VAL A 116 18.27 12.40 -10.72
N PRO A 117 19.15 11.52 -11.23
CA PRO A 117 18.74 10.29 -11.89
C PRO A 117 17.94 9.37 -10.97
N ASP A 118 16.87 8.74 -11.46
CA ASP A 118 15.97 7.90 -10.67
C ASP A 118 16.68 6.75 -9.92
N HIS A 119 17.73 6.18 -10.54
CA HIS A 119 18.52 5.14 -9.87
C HIS A 119 19.23 5.66 -8.61
N VAL A 120 19.56 6.95 -8.52
CA VAL A 120 20.21 7.53 -7.31
C VAL A 120 19.22 7.54 -6.15
N SER A 121 18.00 8.00 -6.38
CA SER A 121 16.96 8.06 -5.34
C SER A 121 16.53 6.66 -4.89
N LEU A 122 16.33 5.76 -5.84
CA LEU A 122 15.90 4.38 -5.56
C LEU A 122 17.00 3.60 -4.81
N TRP A 123 18.24 3.62 -5.30
CA TRP A 123 19.35 2.86 -4.73
C TRP A 123 20.01 3.55 -3.53
N GLY A 124 19.82 4.86 -3.38
CA GLY A 124 20.41 5.63 -2.27
C GLY A 124 19.51 5.74 -1.04
N LEU A 125 18.19 5.50 -1.16
CA LEU A 125 17.24 5.63 -0.05
C LEU A 125 16.31 4.42 0.06
N LEU A 126 15.45 4.18 -0.94
CA LEU A 126 14.34 3.23 -0.82
C LEU A 126 14.81 1.77 -0.68
N LEU A 127 15.68 1.30 -1.60
CA LEU A 127 16.17 -0.07 -1.57
C LEU A 127 17.04 -0.40 -0.35
N PRO A 128 17.97 0.48 0.11
CA PRO A 128 18.68 0.26 1.35
C PRO A 128 17.76 0.08 2.55
N ILE A 129 16.72 0.91 2.70
CA ILE A 129 15.72 0.80 3.77
C ILE A 129 15.00 -0.55 3.67
N ARG A 130 14.38 -0.85 2.52
CA ARG A 130 13.60 -2.08 2.31
C ARG A 130 14.41 -3.35 2.57
N ARG A 131 15.66 -3.39 2.10
CA ARG A 131 16.55 -4.56 2.24
C ARG A 131 17.06 -4.73 3.66
N THR A 132 17.55 -3.65 4.27
CA THR A 132 18.11 -3.70 5.64
C THR A 132 17.06 -4.06 6.66
N PHE A 133 15.84 -3.54 6.49
CA PHE A 133 14.72 -3.79 7.41
C PHE A 133 13.83 -4.95 6.96
N ARG A 134 14.33 -5.81 6.08
CA ARG A 134 13.60 -7.02 5.64
C ARG A 134 12.14 -6.76 5.25
N GLN A 135 11.85 -5.60 4.67
CA GLN A 135 10.52 -5.22 4.22
C GLN A 135 10.20 -5.96 2.91
N TYR A 136 10.12 -7.29 2.98
CA TYR A 136 10.00 -8.15 1.81
C TYR A 136 8.58 -8.22 1.22
N ILE A 137 7.61 -7.65 1.91
CA ILE A 137 6.25 -7.47 1.42
C ILE A 137 6.05 -6.02 1.03
N ASN A 138 5.58 -5.78 -0.19
CA ASN A 138 4.96 -4.52 -0.55
C ASN A 138 3.46 -4.78 -0.75
N LEU A 139 2.64 -4.28 0.17
CA LEU A 139 1.19 -4.43 0.15
C LEU A 139 0.56 -3.17 -0.43
N ARG A 140 -0.23 -3.32 -1.50
CA ARG A 140 -0.92 -2.23 -2.19
C ARG A 140 -2.40 -2.56 -2.39
N PRO A 141 -3.31 -1.99 -1.61
CA PRO A 141 -4.75 -2.06 -1.87
C PRO A 141 -5.13 -1.36 -3.19
N VAL A 142 -6.00 -1.99 -3.95
CA VAL A 142 -6.63 -1.41 -5.14
C VAL A 142 -8.12 -1.37 -4.90
N LYS A 143 -8.66 -0.16 -4.71
CA LYS A 143 -10.07 0.02 -4.38
C LYS A 143 -10.64 1.27 -5.02
N LEU A 144 -11.77 1.11 -5.71
CA LEU A 144 -12.57 2.25 -6.16
C LEU A 144 -13.36 2.79 -4.97
N LEU A 145 -12.98 3.95 -4.49
CA LEU A 145 -13.65 4.59 -3.37
C LEU A 145 -14.93 5.32 -3.83
N PRO A 146 -16.00 5.34 -3.01
CA PRO A 146 -17.19 6.12 -3.31
C PRO A 146 -16.87 7.60 -3.60
N GLY A 147 -17.47 8.16 -4.64
CA GLY A 147 -17.20 9.54 -5.06
C GLY A 147 -16.02 9.72 -6.02
N VAL A 148 -15.22 8.68 -6.24
CA VAL A 148 -14.13 8.67 -7.23
C VAL A 148 -14.64 8.16 -8.57
N ILE A 149 -14.25 8.82 -9.67
CA ILE A 149 -14.61 8.43 -11.03
C ILE A 149 -13.53 7.48 -11.57
N THR A 150 -13.93 6.25 -11.90
CA THR A 150 -13.07 5.31 -12.62
C THR A 150 -13.10 5.58 -14.12
N PRO A 151 -11.98 5.37 -14.86
CA PRO A 151 -11.97 5.44 -16.31
C PRO A 151 -12.68 4.24 -16.97
N LEU A 152 -13.01 3.19 -16.20
CA LEU A 152 -13.73 2.02 -16.70
C LEU A 152 -15.22 2.27 -16.78
N ALA A 153 -15.83 1.96 -17.92
CA ALA A 153 -17.26 2.12 -18.12
C ALA A 153 -18.09 1.19 -17.22
N ASN A 154 -19.16 1.73 -16.63
CA ASN A 154 -20.18 0.96 -15.89
C ASN A 154 -19.63 0.18 -14.68
N ARG A 155 -18.63 0.72 -13.97
CA ARG A 155 -18.08 0.12 -12.75
C ARG A 155 -18.60 0.85 -11.51
N LYS A 156 -18.77 0.07 -10.44
CA LYS A 156 -19.17 0.54 -9.12
C LYS A 156 -18.05 0.29 -8.11
N PRO A 157 -18.06 0.93 -6.94
CA PRO A 157 -17.05 0.71 -5.90
C PRO A 157 -16.82 -0.76 -5.55
N GLU A 158 -17.85 -1.60 -5.51
CA GLU A 158 -17.76 -3.02 -5.23
C GLU A 158 -17.09 -3.86 -6.33
N ASP A 159 -16.96 -3.32 -7.55
CA ASP A 159 -16.34 -4.03 -8.67
C ASP A 159 -14.81 -3.96 -8.65
N ILE A 160 -14.24 -3.03 -7.89
CA ILE A 160 -12.77 -2.86 -7.78
C ILE A 160 -12.42 -2.79 -6.28
N ASP A 161 -12.12 -3.93 -5.69
CA ASP A 161 -11.68 -4.06 -4.29
C ASP A 161 -10.83 -5.31 -4.13
N PHE A 162 -9.52 -5.20 -4.36
CA PHE A 162 -8.57 -6.29 -4.21
C PHE A 162 -7.23 -5.81 -3.65
N LEU A 163 -6.42 -6.74 -3.17
CA LEU A 163 -5.11 -6.47 -2.58
C LEU A 163 -4.01 -7.03 -3.48
N VAL A 164 -2.96 -6.28 -3.72
CA VAL A 164 -1.76 -6.79 -4.40
C VAL A 164 -0.62 -6.94 -3.40
N VAL A 165 -0.07 -8.14 -3.34
CA VAL A 165 1.12 -8.49 -2.56
C VAL A 165 2.29 -8.62 -3.53
N ARG A 166 3.19 -7.65 -3.51
CA ARG A 166 4.39 -7.60 -4.34
C ARG A 166 5.58 -8.09 -3.53
N GLU A 167 6.38 -8.99 -4.10
CA GLU A 167 7.72 -9.29 -3.61
C GLU A 167 8.58 -8.01 -3.66
N ASN A 168 9.38 -7.73 -2.64
CA ASN A 168 10.00 -6.41 -2.50
C ASN A 168 11.53 -6.43 -2.29
N ASN A 169 12.18 -7.58 -2.27
CA ASN A 169 13.61 -7.71 -1.96
C ASN A 169 14.43 -8.45 -3.02
N GLU A 170 13.83 -9.34 -3.77
CA GLU A 170 14.45 -10.22 -4.76
C GLU A 170 13.90 -9.97 -6.17
N GLY A 171 14.04 -10.95 -7.02
CA GLY A 171 13.45 -10.98 -8.35
C GLY A 171 14.24 -10.17 -9.36
N GLU A 172 13.50 -9.44 -10.16
CA GLU A 172 14.02 -8.68 -11.31
C GLU A 172 14.81 -7.45 -10.88
N TYR A 173 14.57 -6.93 -9.67
CA TYR A 173 15.33 -5.82 -9.07
C TYR A 173 16.59 -6.30 -8.32
N SER A 174 17.08 -7.52 -8.60
CA SER A 174 18.36 -7.97 -8.08
C SER A 174 19.50 -7.08 -8.59
N ASN A 175 20.52 -6.84 -7.76
CA ASN A 175 21.71 -6.12 -8.18
C ASN A 175 22.78 -7.12 -8.72
N MET A 176 22.34 -8.05 -9.56
CA MET A 176 23.20 -9.09 -10.14
C MET A 176 23.23 -8.96 -11.65
N GLY A 177 24.35 -8.56 -12.17
CA GLY A 177 24.54 -8.36 -13.60
C GLY A 177 25.87 -7.71 -13.91
N GLY A 178 26.02 -7.26 -15.14
CA GLY A 178 27.25 -6.60 -15.55
C GLY A 178 27.18 -6.06 -16.96
N ARG A 179 28.21 -5.34 -17.32
CA ARG A 179 28.36 -4.71 -18.62
C ARG A 179 29.79 -4.94 -19.13
N LEU A 180 29.92 -5.50 -20.34
CA LEU A 180 31.19 -5.78 -21.01
C LEU A 180 31.27 -4.94 -22.28
N TYR A 181 32.48 -4.59 -22.70
CA TYR A 181 32.80 -3.83 -23.93
C TYR A 181 32.02 -2.52 -24.03
N GLN A 182 31.86 -1.83 -22.90
CA GLN A 182 31.07 -0.61 -22.78
C GLN A 182 31.50 0.46 -23.78
N GLY A 183 30.53 1.05 -24.50
CA GLY A 183 30.75 2.09 -25.50
C GLY A 183 31.22 1.59 -26.85
N THR A 184 31.21 0.28 -27.11
CA THR A 184 31.52 -0.33 -28.41
C THR A 184 30.27 -0.98 -29.02
N ASP A 185 30.36 -1.33 -30.30
CA ASP A 185 29.31 -2.09 -31.04
C ASP A 185 29.14 -3.55 -30.57
N GLN A 186 30.10 -4.05 -29.76
CA GLN A 186 30.08 -5.39 -29.18
C GLN A 186 29.63 -5.37 -27.70
N GLU A 187 29.06 -4.28 -27.26
CA GLU A 187 28.65 -4.12 -25.87
C GLU A 187 27.62 -5.17 -25.45
N ILE A 188 27.88 -5.81 -24.30
CA ILE A 188 27.01 -6.82 -23.69
C ILE A 188 26.55 -6.30 -22.32
N VAL A 189 25.26 -6.33 -22.08
CA VAL A 189 24.65 -6.01 -20.79
C VAL A 189 23.85 -7.20 -20.29
N VAL A 190 24.08 -7.60 -19.04
CA VAL A 190 23.36 -8.70 -18.40
C VAL A 190 22.72 -8.20 -17.11
N GLN A 191 21.46 -8.47 -16.93
CA GLN A 191 20.70 -8.30 -15.70
C GLN A 191 20.05 -9.64 -15.33
N ASN A 192 20.35 -10.19 -14.17
CA ASN A 192 19.82 -11.46 -13.72
C ASN A 192 18.55 -11.27 -12.87
N THR A 193 17.53 -12.07 -13.08
CA THR A 193 16.44 -12.28 -12.15
C THR A 193 16.86 -13.37 -11.17
N VAL A 194 16.75 -13.10 -9.86
CA VAL A 194 17.17 -14.03 -8.81
C VAL A 194 16.02 -14.29 -7.85
N PHE A 195 15.59 -15.54 -7.77
CA PHE A 195 14.64 -16.01 -6.78
C PHE A 195 15.29 -17.05 -5.87
N THR A 196 15.10 -16.90 -4.55
CA THR A 196 15.38 -17.96 -3.59
C THR A 196 14.08 -18.66 -3.19
N ARG A 197 14.13 -19.93 -2.83
CA ARG A 197 12.94 -20.63 -2.32
C ARG A 197 12.39 -19.92 -1.08
N TYR A 198 13.26 -19.50 -0.19
CA TYR A 198 12.86 -18.75 1.00
C TYR A 198 12.13 -17.45 0.67
N GLY A 199 12.65 -16.66 -0.27
CA GLY A 199 12.04 -15.38 -0.68
C GLY A 199 10.69 -15.57 -1.35
N VAL A 200 10.58 -16.51 -2.29
CA VAL A 200 9.32 -16.81 -3.00
C VAL A 200 8.28 -17.40 -2.05
N GLU A 201 8.66 -18.37 -1.22
CA GLU A 201 7.72 -19.02 -0.30
C GLU A 201 7.12 -18.04 0.71
N ARG A 202 7.93 -17.17 1.33
CA ARG A 202 7.46 -16.25 2.37
C ARG A 202 6.47 -15.21 1.82
N VAL A 203 6.66 -14.69 0.59
CA VAL A 203 5.73 -13.73 0.00
C VAL A 203 4.43 -14.38 -0.42
N ILE A 204 4.49 -15.58 -0.99
CA ILE A 204 3.30 -16.35 -1.36
C ILE A 204 2.51 -16.74 -0.11
N ARG A 205 3.17 -17.22 0.94
CA ARG A 205 2.54 -17.55 2.23
C ARG A 205 1.84 -16.33 2.83
N TYR A 206 2.49 -15.18 2.83
CA TYR A 206 1.87 -13.93 3.30
C TYR A 206 0.59 -13.60 2.53
N ALA A 207 0.55 -13.80 1.21
CA ALA A 207 -0.65 -13.55 0.42
C ALA A 207 -1.82 -14.47 0.81
N PHE A 208 -1.56 -15.73 1.09
CA PHE A 208 -2.58 -16.65 1.58
C PHE A 208 -3.02 -16.32 3.02
N ASP A 209 -2.08 -16.00 3.92
CA ASP A 209 -2.39 -15.58 5.30
C ASP A 209 -3.24 -14.30 5.29
N LEU A 210 -2.91 -13.35 4.42
CA LEU A 210 -3.68 -12.13 4.23
C LEU A 210 -5.11 -12.42 3.75
N ALA A 211 -5.28 -13.34 2.79
CA ALA A 211 -6.60 -13.76 2.34
C ALA A 211 -7.43 -14.33 3.50
N VAL A 212 -6.84 -15.21 4.31
CA VAL A 212 -7.51 -15.78 5.50
C VAL A 212 -7.84 -14.67 6.51
N LYS A 213 -6.88 -13.80 6.87
CA LYS A 213 -7.06 -12.70 7.83
C LYS A 213 -8.19 -11.75 7.40
N THR A 214 -8.28 -11.45 6.11
CA THR A 214 -9.26 -10.48 5.57
C THR A 214 -10.57 -11.11 5.10
N GLY A 215 -10.74 -12.43 5.26
CA GLY A 215 -11.96 -13.16 4.83
C GLY A 215 -12.12 -13.26 3.31
N ARG A 216 -11.05 -13.01 2.56
CA ARG A 216 -11.03 -13.15 1.09
C ARG A 216 -10.90 -14.62 0.71
N GLN A 217 -11.49 -15.00 -0.42
CA GLN A 217 -11.66 -16.41 -0.80
C GLN A 217 -10.68 -16.90 -1.84
N GLN A 218 -9.89 -16.00 -2.44
CA GLN A 218 -9.07 -16.32 -3.60
C GLN A 218 -7.70 -15.64 -3.54
N VAL A 219 -6.67 -16.40 -3.93
CA VAL A 219 -5.34 -15.86 -4.24
C VAL A 219 -5.00 -16.15 -5.70
N THR A 220 -4.67 -15.09 -6.43
CA THR A 220 -4.26 -15.14 -7.85
C THR A 220 -2.77 -14.88 -7.97
N SER A 221 -2.02 -15.78 -8.60
CA SER A 221 -0.60 -15.61 -8.88
C SER A 221 -0.35 -15.00 -10.26
N ALA A 222 0.50 -13.97 -10.31
CA ALA A 222 1.04 -13.44 -11.54
C ALA A 222 2.28 -14.24 -11.95
N THR A 223 2.32 -14.72 -13.19
CA THR A 223 3.43 -15.50 -13.75
C THR A 223 3.75 -15.14 -15.19
N LYS A 224 4.84 -15.66 -15.73
CA LYS A 224 5.18 -15.65 -17.15
C LYS A 224 5.95 -16.92 -17.53
N SER A 225 5.58 -18.05 -16.96
CA SER A 225 6.27 -19.35 -17.14
C SER A 225 6.25 -19.88 -18.56
N ASN A 226 5.34 -19.39 -19.40
CA ASN A 226 5.36 -19.72 -20.84
C ASN A 226 6.50 -19.04 -21.63
N GLY A 227 7.18 -18.04 -21.07
CA GLY A 227 8.25 -17.29 -21.73
C GLY A 227 9.54 -17.21 -20.94
N ILE A 228 9.48 -17.33 -19.62
CA ILE A 228 10.62 -17.27 -18.69
C ILE A 228 10.85 -18.66 -18.09
N ASN A 229 11.74 -19.43 -18.72
CA ASN A 229 11.83 -20.90 -18.56
C ASN A 229 12.35 -21.42 -17.22
N PHE A 230 12.95 -20.61 -16.36
CA PHE A 230 13.54 -21.10 -15.12
C PHE A 230 12.89 -20.47 -13.88
N THR A 231 12.90 -19.16 -13.79
CA THR A 231 12.46 -18.47 -12.57
C THR A 231 10.94 -18.51 -12.40
N MET A 232 10.16 -18.41 -13.47
CA MET A 232 8.70 -18.41 -13.36
C MET A 232 8.09 -19.81 -13.17
N PRO A 233 8.55 -20.90 -13.81
CA PRO A 233 8.14 -22.25 -13.41
C PRO A 233 8.46 -22.57 -11.95
N PHE A 234 9.60 -22.11 -11.42
CA PHE A 234 9.93 -22.24 -10.03
C PHE A 234 8.96 -21.46 -9.12
N TRP A 235 8.60 -20.23 -9.50
CA TRP A 235 7.56 -19.44 -8.82
C TRP A 235 6.22 -20.19 -8.79
N ASP A 236 5.80 -20.76 -9.91
CA ASP A 236 4.54 -21.52 -10.05
C ASP A 236 4.55 -22.79 -9.19
N GLU A 237 5.67 -23.51 -9.14
CA GLU A 237 5.87 -24.68 -8.28
C GLU A 237 5.65 -24.31 -6.79
N VAL A 238 6.33 -23.27 -6.31
CA VAL A 238 6.22 -22.82 -4.92
C VAL A 238 4.79 -22.31 -4.61
N PHE A 239 4.16 -21.60 -5.54
CA PHE A 239 2.77 -21.17 -5.40
C PHE A 239 1.82 -22.37 -5.24
N ALA A 240 1.99 -23.39 -6.06
CA ALA A 240 1.19 -24.60 -5.98
C ALA A 240 1.44 -25.38 -4.68
N GLU A 241 2.67 -25.47 -4.20
CA GLU A 241 3.04 -26.12 -2.95
C GLU A 241 2.44 -25.43 -1.73
N VAL A 242 2.67 -24.12 -1.61
CA VAL A 242 2.13 -23.31 -0.49
C VAL A 242 0.61 -23.36 -0.49
N GLY A 243 -0.01 -23.19 -1.65
CA GLY A 243 -1.47 -23.19 -1.76
C GLY A 243 -2.15 -24.51 -1.33
N LYS A 244 -1.43 -25.64 -1.35
CA LYS A 244 -1.96 -26.91 -0.80
C LYS A 244 -2.22 -26.84 0.70
N THR A 245 -1.51 -25.96 1.42
CA THR A 245 -1.67 -25.79 2.87
C THR A 245 -2.85 -24.89 3.24
N TYR A 246 -3.52 -24.27 2.25
CA TYR A 246 -4.71 -23.41 2.41
C TYR A 246 -5.91 -23.96 1.63
N PRO A 247 -6.49 -25.11 2.02
CA PRO A 247 -7.53 -25.80 1.24
C PRO A 247 -8.83 -25.00 1.09
N ALA A 248 -9.09 -24.01 1.97
CA ALA A 248 -10.25 -23.14 1.90
C ALA A 248 -10.10 -21.96 0.93
N ILE A 249 -8.88 -21.69 0.44
CA ILE A 249 -8.61 -20.57 -0.45
C ILE A 249 -8.49 -21.06 -1.90
N THR A 250 -9.29 -20.49 -2.77
CA THR A 250 -9.22 -20.74 -4.22
C THR A 250 -7.91 -20.20 -4.80
N ARG A 251 -7.28 -20.96 -5.69
CA ARG A 251 -6.03 -20.61 -6.34
C ARG A 251 -6.25 -20.35 -7.82
N ASN A 252 -5.86 -19.20 -8.28
CA ASN A 252 -5.81 -18.87 -9.70
C ASN A 252 -4.40 -18.44 -10.11
N GLN A 253 -4.13 -18.55 -11.40
CA GLN A 253 -2.84 -18.17 -11.97
C GLN A 253 -3.05 -17.64 -13.37
N TYR A 254 -2.44 -16.49 -13.67
CA TYR A 254 -2.47 -15.89 -15.00
C TYR A 254 -1.09 -15.42 -15.42
N HIS A 255 -0.79 -15.52 -16.72
CA HIS A 255 0.35 -14.82 -17.28
C HIS A 255 0.13 -13.31 -17.16
N ILE A 256 1.19 -12.58 -16.87
CA ILE A 256 1.13 -11.14 -16.52
C ILE A 256 0.40 -10.30 -17.57
N ASP A 257 0.60 -10.57 -18.85
CA ASP A 257 -0.10 -9.90 -19.95
C ASP A 257 -1.61 -10.14 -19.92
N ALA A 258 -2.04 -11.38 -19.72
CA ALA A 258 -3.46 -11.72 -19.54
C ALA A 258 -4.02 -11.14 -18.23
N LEU A 259 -3.23 -11.13 -17.16
CA LEU A 259 -3.64 -10.57 -15.88
C LEU A 259 -3.88 -9.05 -15.97
N CYS A 260 -2.99 -8.31 -16.64
CA CYS A 260 -3.19 -6.89 -16.92
C CYS A 260 -4.48 -6.62 -17.71
N ALA A 261 -4.76 -7.43 -18.74
CA ALA A 261 -6.00 -7.33 -19.51
C ALA A 261 -7.23 -7.61 -18.62
N ARG A 262 -7.15 -8.59 -17.71
CA ARG A 262 -8.25 -8.93 -16.79
C ARG A 262 -8.45 -7.87 -15.70
N PHE A 263 -7.44 -7.19 -15.24
CA PHE A 263 -7.58 -6.05 -14.31
C PHE A 263 -8.50 -4.97 -14.91
N VAL A 264 -8.40 -4.74 -16.23
CA VAL A 264 -9.26 -3.78 -16.93
C VAL A 264 -10.65 -4.33 -17.20
N THR A 265 -10.74 -5.58 -17.68
CA THR A 265 -12.00 -6.15 -18.18
C THR A 265 -12.84 -6.81 -17.08
N HIS A 266 -12.22 -7.38 -16.05
CA HIS A 266 -12.88 -8.16 -14.99
C HIS A 266 -12.22 -7.92 -13.62
N PRO A 267 -12.10 -6.66 -13.15
CA PRO A 267 -11.44 -6.37 -11.86
C PRO A 267 -12.15 -7.03 -10.67
N GLN A 268 -13.46 -7.27 -10.78
CA GLN A 268 -14.27 -7.92 -9.73
C GLN A 268 -13.92 -9.40 -9.49
N ASP A 269 -13.10 -10.01 -10.35
CA ASP A 269 -12.70 -11.41 -10.21
C ASP A 269 -11.50 -11.59 -9.26
N PHE A 270 -10.98 -10.52 -8.65
CA PHE A 270 -9.78 -10.58 -7.83
C PHE A 270 -10.05 -10.25 -6.36
N ASP A 271 -9.40 -11.02 -5.48
CA ASP A 271 -9.38 -10.80 -4.03
C ASP A 271 -7.98 -10.41 -3.55
N VAL A 272 -7.02 -11.36 -3.61
CA VAL A 272 -5.61 -11.13 -3.34
C VAL A 272 -4.81 -11.55 -4.57
N VAL A 273 -3.92 -10.69 -5.03
CA VAL A 273 -3.02 -10.98 -6.16
C VAL A 273 -1.59 -10.98 -5.63
N VAL A 274 -0.81 -12.02 -5.94
CA VAL A 274 0.61 -12.08 -5.58
C VAL A 274 1.47 -12.10 -6.84
N GLY A 275 2.54 -11.31 -6.84
CA GLY A 275 3.46 -11.22 -7.95
C GLY A 275 4.91 -10.99 -7.53
N SER A 276 5.83 -11.28 -8.46
CA SER A 276 7.24 -10.92 -8.33
C SER A 276 7.41 -9.40 -8.22
N ASN A 277 8.62 -8.97 -7.95
CA ASN A 277 8.91 -7.55 -7.77
C ASN A 277 8.47 -6.72 -8.99
N LEU A 278 8.86 -7.10 -10.20
CA LEU A 278 8.48 -6.38 -11.42
C LEU A 278 6.99 -6.54 -11.75
N PHE A 279 6.44 -7.75 -11.65
CA PHE A 279 5.03 -7.95 -11.98
C PHE A 279 4.11 -7.25 -10.98
N GLY A 280 4.47 -7.28 -9.69
CA GLY A 280 3.78 -6.53 -8.66
C GLY A 280 3.82 -5.02 -8.89
N ASP A 281 4.95 -4.48 -9.38
CA ASP A 281 5.10 -3.06 -9.71
C ASP A 281 4.13 -2.64 -10.84
N ILE A 282 4.19 -3.36 -11.96
CA ILE A 282 3.31 -3.10 -13.12
C ILE A 282 1.82 -3.15 -12.72
N LEU A 283 1.43 -4.19 -11.97
CA LEU A 283 0.05 -4.37 -11.56
C LEU A 283 -0.43 -3.28 -10.59
N THR A 284 0.47 -2.73 -9.79
CA THR A 284 0.13 -1.73 -8.78
C THR A 284 0.21 -0.28 -9.27
N ASP A 285 0.61 -0.06 -10.50
CA ASP A 285 0.37 1.19 -11.23
C ASP A 285 -0.92 1.08 -12.05
N LEU A 286 -1.17 -0.08 -12.65
CA LEU A 286 -2.42 -0.33 -13.37
C LEU A 286 -3.65 -0.31 -12.43
N GLY A 287 -3.53 -0.88 -11.22
CA GLY A 287 -4.61 -0.93 -10.24
C GLY A 287 -5.18 0.45 -9.90
N PRO A 288 -4.38 1.40 -9.40
CA PRO A 288 -4.82 2.77 -9.14
C PRO A 288 -5.35 3.49 -10.38
N ALA A 289 -4.74 3.26 -11.54
CA ALA A 289 -5.21 3.85 -12.80
C ALA A 289 -6.66 3.42 -13.12
N ILE A 290 -7.01 2.16 -12.93
CA ILE A 290 -8.41 1.69 -13.10
C ILE A 290 -9.32 2.10 -11.93
N ALA A 291 -8.77 2.34 -10.74
CA ALA A 291 -9.52 2.80 -9.57
C ALA A 291 -9.73 4.33 -9.52
N GLY A 292 -9.21 5.07 -10.50
CA GLY A 292 -9.47 6.49 -10.70
C GLY A 292 -8.25 7.40 -10.66
N SER A 293 -7.30 7.21 -9.75
CA SER A 293 -6.07 8.04 -9.67
C SER A 293 -4.96 7.32 -8.90
N ILE A 294 -3.73 7.52 -9.33
CA ILE A 294 -2.54 7.11 -8.58
C ILE A 294 -2.39 7.94 -7.28
N GLY A 295 -2.97 9.14 -7.22
CA GLY A 295 -2.96 10.01 -6.05
C GLY A 295 -3.72 9.48 -4.84
N ILE A 296 -4.59 8.47 -5.04
CA ILE A 296 -5.30 7.79 -3.93
C ILE A 296 -4.64 6.49 -3.47
N ALA A 297 -3.61 6.04 -4.15
CA ALA A 297 -3.02 4.72 -3.94
C ALA A 297 -2.02 4.69 -2.77
N PRO A 298 -2.27 3.89 -1.73
CA PRO A 298 -1.32 3.67 -0.66
C PRO A 298 -0.37 2.52 -0.98
N SER A 299 0.73 2.47 -0.25
CA SER A 299 1.68 1.37 -0.26
C SER A 299 2.26 1.15 1.13
N ALA A 300 2.43 -0.10 1.53
CA ALA A 300 3.13 -0.48 2.74
C ALA A 300 4.26 -1.45 2.43
N ASN A 301 5.49 -1.08 2.78
CA ASN A 301 6.65 -1.96 2.74
C ASN A 301 6.81 -2.58 4.13
N ILE A 302 6.49 -3.86 4.26
CA ILE A 302 6.26 -4.51 5.54
C ILE A 302 7.37 -5.52 5.85
N ASP A 303 7.91 -5.45 7.05
CA ASP A 303 8.51 -6.58 7.74
C ASP A 303 7.42 -7.30 8.56
N PRO A 304 6.89 -8.45 8.10
CA PRO A 304 5.84 -9.16 8.82
C PRO A 304 6.27 -9.71 10.17
N THR A 305 7.59 -9.81 10.41
CA THR A 305 8.13 -10.26 11.71
C THR A 305 8.08 -9.16 12.77
N LYS A 306 7.94 -7.89 12.35
CA LYS A 306 8.01 -6.69 13.20
C LYS A 306 9.31 -6.56 13.99
N GLU A 307 10.39 -7.19 13.51
CA GLU A 307 11.73 -7.03 14.08
C GLU A 307 12.33 -5.66 13.73
N TYR A 308 11.92 -5.14 12.56
CA TYR A 308 12.37 -3.86 12.03
C TYR A 308 11.18 -2.95 11.68
N PRO A 309 11.41 -1.62 11.62
CA PRO A 309 10.36 -0.70 11.21
C PRO A 309 9.88 -0.97 9.79
N SER A 310 8.57 -0.99 9.61
CA SER A 310 7.93 -1.02 8.29
C SER A 310 7.77 0.39 7.76
N MET A 311 7.70 0.56 6.42
CA MET A 311 7.64 1.86 5.77
C MET A 311 6.33 2.01 4.99
N PHE A 312 5.66 3.14 5.19
CA PHE A 312 4.38 3.49 4.58
C PHE A 312 4.57 4.71 3.70
N GLU A 313 4.35 4.54 2.40
CA GLU A 313 4.55 5.55 1.38
C GLU A 313 3.46 5.47 0.31
N PRO A 314 2.98 6.59 -0.28
CA PRO A 314 2.03 6.52 -1.38
C PRO A 314 2.72 5.99 -2.66
N VAL A 315 1.91 5.52 -3.61
CA VAL A 315 2.43 5.02 -4.90
C VAL A 315 2.86 6.16 -5.82
N HIS A 316 2.24 7.36 -5.66
CA HIS A 316 2.57 8.52 -6.49
C HIS A 316 4.00 9.01 -6.29
N GLY A 317 4.61 9.55 -7.34
CA GLY A 317 5.93 10.19 -7.28
C GLY A 317 5.87 11.62 -6.72
N SER A 318 6.97 12.35 -6.88
CA SER A 318 7.15 13.71 -6.35
C SER A 318 6.36 14.81 -7.09
N ALA A 319 5.88 14.57 -8.30
CA ALA A 319 5.10 15.50 -9.13
C ALA A 319 5.60 16.95 -9.04
N PRO A 320 6.83 17.22 -9.49
CA PRO A 320 7.50 18.53 -9.29
C PRO A 320 6.77 19.69 -9.97
N ASP A 321 5.98 19.41 -10.98
CA ASP A 321 5.16 20.38 -11.72
C ASP A 321 4.03 21.00 -10.89
N ILE A 322 3.53 20.31 -9.88
CA ILE A 322 2.47 20.78 -8.99
C ILE A 322 2.94 21.02 -7.55
N ALA A 323 4.19 20.74 -7.24
CA ALA A 323 4.76 20.93 -5.91
C ALA A 323 4.65 22.39 -5.43
N GLY A 324 4.26 22.60 -4.18
CA GLY A 324 4.09 23.92 -3.56
C GLY A 324 2.82 24.67 -3.97
N LYS A 325 1.98 24.09 -4.85
CA LYS A 325 0.73 24.73 -5.29
C LYS A 325 -0.47 24.41 -4.37
N GLY A 326 -0.32 23.51 -3.41
CA GLY A 326 -1.39 23.13 -2.49
C GLY A 326 -2.54 22.38 -3.15
N ILE A 327 -2.32 21.76 -4.31
CA ILE A 327 -3.35 21.03 -5.08
C ILE A 327 -3.11 19.53 -5.15
N ALA A 328 -2.04 19.05 -4.55
CA ALA A 328 -1.73 17.61 -4.48
C ALA A 328 -2.82 16.84 -3.73
N ASN A 329 -3.15 15.66 -4.23
CA ASN A 329 -4.10 14.77 -3.57
C ASN A 329 -3.47 14.14 -2.32
N PRO A 330 -4.00 14.40 -1.10
CA PRO A 330 -3.42 13.85 0.13
C PRO A 330 -3.91 12.43 0.45
N MET A 331 -4.86 11.89 -0.30
CA MET A 331 -5.59 10.68 0.07
C MET A 331 -4.71 9.44 0.14
N GLY A 332 -3.79 9.27 -0.81
CA GLY A 332 -2.83 8.16 -0.80
C GLY A 332 -1.99 8.15 0.48
N GLN A 333 -1.49 9.31 0.88
CA GLN A 333 -0.71 9.45 2.12
C GLN A 333 -1.56 9.25 3.38
N ILE A 334 -2.80 9.76 3.41
CA ILE A 334 -3.74 9.53 4.51
C ILE A 334 -4.03 8.03 4.66
N TRP A 335 -4.25 7.34 3.56
CA TRP A 335 -4.47 5.89 3.56
C TRP A 335 -3.21 5.12 4.00
N CYS A 336 -2.00 5.55 3.63
CA CYS A 336 -0.75 5.02 4.21
C CYS A 336 -0.73 5.14 5.73
N GLY A 337 -1.23 6.26 6.28
CA GLY A 337 -1.41 6.45 7.72
C GLY A 337 -2.38 5.44 8.34
N ALA A 338 -3.50 5.14 7.68
CA ALA A 338 -4.44 4.11 8.13
C ALA A 338 -3.79 2.71 8.13
N MET A 339 -3.03 2.37 7.08
CA MET A 339 -2.29 1.10 7.03
C MET A 339 -1.20 1.01 8.11
N MET A 340 -0.56 2.13 8.44
CA MET A 340 0.42 2.20 9.51
C MET A 340 -0.24 1.95 10.87
N LEU A 341 -1.40 2.53 11.13
CA LEU A 341 -2.19 2.31 12.36
C LEU A 341 -2.56 0.82 12.53
N ASP A 342 -3.09 0.17 11.48
CA ASP A 342 -3.38 -1.28 11.53
C ASP A 342 -2.11 -2.10 11.82
N HIS A 343 -0.99 -1.77 11.17
CA HIS A 343 0.29 -2.45 11.38
C HIS A 343 0.79 -2.30 12.83
N LEU A 344 0.63 -1.13 13.43
CA LEU A 344 1.02 -0.84 14.81
C LEU A 344 0.06 -1.44 15.85
N GLY A 345 -1.04 -2.08 15.41
CA GLY A 345 -2.01 -2.76 16.26
C GLY A 345 -3.21 -1.92 16.67
N PHE A 346 -3.47 -0.80 15.98
CA PHE A 346 -4.61 0.09 16.15
C PHE A 346 -5.52 0.02 14.91
N ALA A 347 -6.01 -1.19 14.61
CA ALA A 347 -6.83 -1.44 13.42
C ALA A 347 -8.12 -0.62 13.40
N ASP A 348 -8.76 -0.44 14.54
CA ASP A 348 -9.94 0.39 14.74
C ASP A 348 -9.70 1.87 14.39
N CYS A 349 -8.52 2.39 14.77
CA CYS A 349 -8.10 3.73 14.37
C CYS A 349 -7.85 3.83 12.86
N GLY A 350 -7.26 2.78 12.26
CA GLY A 350 -7.09 2.69 10.81
C GLY A 350 -8.44 2.67 10.07
N GLU A 351 -9.40 1.90 10.56
CA GLU A 351 -10.77 1.83 10.03
C GLU A 351 -11.49 3.18 10.17
N LEU A 352 -11.35 3.88 11.30
CA LEU A 352 -11.90 5.23 11.51
C LEU A 352 -11.37 6.21 10.46
N VAL A 353 -10.06 6.20 10.17
CA VAL A 353 -9.47 7.02 9.11
C VAL A 353 -10.06 6.68 7.75
N MET A 354 -10.17 5.39 7.42
CA MET A 354 -10.71 4.94 6.13
C MET A 354 -12.20 5.26 5.98
N GLN A 355 -12.98 5.15 7.04
CA GLN A 355 -14.38 5.58 7.04
C GLN A 355 -14.48 7.08 6.80
N ALA A 356 -13.74 7.89 7.55
CA ALA A 356 -13.73 9.35 7.41
C ALA A 356 -13.31 9.78 6.00
N LEU A 357 -12.29 9.14 5.43
CA LEU A 357 -11.83 9.37 4.06
C LEU A 357 -12.94 9.04 3.05
N THR A 358 -13.54 7.87 3.16
CA THR A 358 -14.60 7.40 2.26
C THR A 358 -15.84 8.32 2.29
N GLU A 359 -16.27 8.75 3.47
CA GLU A 359 -17.41 9.66 3.62
C GLU A 359 -17.10 11.07 3.11
N THR A 360 -15.85 11.54 3.26
CA THR A 360 -15.38 12.82 2.71
C THR A 360 -15.43 12.82 1.18
N LEU A 361 -14.96 11.72 0.56
CA LEU A 361 -15.03 11.55 -0.90
C LEU A 361 -16.46 11.46 -1.41
N ALA A 362 -17.31 10.67 -0.75
CA ALA A 362 -18.72 10.54 -1.10
C ALA A 362 -19.49 11.88 -0.99
N ALA A 363 -19.04 12.79 -0.12
CA ALA A 363 -19.55 14.14 -0.01
C ALA A 363 -19.04 15.11 -1.11
N GLY A 364 -18.20 14.63 -2.04
CA GLY A 364 -17.67 15.42 -3.16
C GLY A 364 -16.46 16.29 -2.81
N MET A 365 -15.87 16.12 -1.63
CA MET A 365 -14.64 16.81 -1.21
C MET A 365 -13.43 16.09 -1.81
N THR A 366 -13.15 16.35 -3.09
CA THR A 366 -12.13 15.66 -3.88
C THR A 366 -11.26 16.63 -4.64
N THR A 367 -10.02 16.24 -4.91
CA THR A 367 -9.05 17.00 -5.69
C THR A 367 -9.26 16.84 -7.20
N ALA A 368 -8.57 17.66 -7.99
CA ALA A 368 -8.79 17.75 -9.43
C ALA A 368 -8.47 16.46 -10.19
N ASP A 369 -7.50 15.67 -9.74
CA ASP A 369 -7.08 14.40 -10.34
C ASP A 369 -8.17 13.30 -10.26
N VAL A 370 -9.10 13.44 -9.33
CA VAL A 370 -10.28 12.57 -9.18
C VAL A 370 -11.60 13.28 -9.49
N GLY A 371 -11.53 14.37 -10.26
CA GLY A 371 -12.69 15.08 -10.81
C GLY A 371 -13.29 16.15 -9.89
N GLY A 372 -12.65 16.47 -8.77
CA GLY A 372 -13.10 17.50 -7.83
C GLY A 372 -12.51 18.88 -8.06
N ARG A 373 -12.67 19.74 -7.05
CA ARG A 373 -12.17 21.12 -7.06
C ARG A 373 -11.48 21.53 -5.77
N SER A 374 -11.45 20.66 -4.79
CA SER A 374 -10.85 20.93 -3.49
C SER A 374 -9.32 20.92 -3.58
N ASN A 375 -8.68 21.70 -2.74
CA ASN A 375 -7.24 21.68 -2.59
C ASN A 375 -6.80 20.70 -1.48
N THR A 376 -5.47 20.48 -1.35
CA THR A 376 -4.88 19.55 -0.36
C THR A 376 -5.37 19.84 1.06
N ARG A 377 -5.40 21.11 1.46
CA ARG A 377 -5.79 21.53 2.80
C ARG A 377 -7.28 21.27 3.06
N GLU A 378 -8.15 21.65 2.13
CA GLU A 378 -9.61 21.47 2.27
C GLU A 378 -9.99 20.00 2.45
N VAL A 379 -9.39 19.11 1.65
CA VAL A 379 -9.60 17.65 1.80
C VAL A 379 -9.10 17.16 3.16
N THR A 380 -7.92 17.58 3.59
CA THR A 380 -7.34 17.18 4.88
C THR A 380 -8.20 17.64 6.05
N GLU A 381 -8.62 18.91 6.06
CA GLU A 381 -9.50 19.48 7.10
C GLU A 381 -10.86 18.79 7.16
N ALA A 382 -11.42 18.41 6.00
CA ALA A 382 -12.67 17.66 5.91
C ALA A 382 -12.54 16.26 6.52
N VAL A 383 -11.45 15.54 6.22
CA VAL A 383 -11.18 14.22 6.83
C VAL A 383 -11.00 14.35 8.35
N CYS A 384 -10.21 15.32 8.84
CA CYS A 384 -10.04 15.56 10.27
C CYS A 384 -11.37 15.88 10.98
N SER A 385 -12.20 16.70 10.37
CA SER A 385 -13.53 17.04 10.88
C SER A 385 -14.41 15.81 10.97
N ARG A 386 -14.38 14.95 9.95
CA ARG A 386 -15.14 13.70 9.91
C ARG A 386 -14.69 12.71 10.98
N ILE A 387 -13.37 12.57 11.23
CA ILE A 387 -12.83 11.75 12.31
C ILE A 387 -13.38 12.20 13.67
N ARG A 388 -13.36 13.50 13.97
CA ARG A 388 -13.90 14.03 15.23
C ARG A 388 -15.41 13.78 15.38
N MET A 389 -16.16 13.88 14.28
CA MET A 389 -17.60 13.60 14.29
C MET A 389 -17.87 12.12 14.55
N LEU A 390 -17.18 11.23 13.88
CA LEU A 390 -17.34 9.78 14.03
C LEU A 390 -16.94 9.33 15.44
N ALA A 391 -15.84 9.82 15.98
CA ALA A 391 -15.42 9.54 17.36
C ALA A 391 -16.40 10.08 18.40
N GLY A 392 -16.99 11.25 18.18
CA GLY A 392 -17.98 11.86 19.08
C GLY A 392 -19.38 11.22 19.03
N THR A 393 -19.70 10.45 18.01
CA THR A 393 -20.95 9.69 17.91
C THR A 393 -20.91 8.34 18.63
N VAL A 394 -19.72 7.89 19.03
CA VAL A 394 -19.48 6.63 19.77
C VAL A 394 -19.38 6.87 21.28
N ALA A 395 -19.33 8.12 21.74
CA ALA A 395 -19.34 8.54 23.16
C ALA A 395 -20.78 8.79 23.63
#